data_2bb6a12505332ed93f8e729c3edbb6e6
#
_entry.id   2bb6a12505332ed93f8e729c3edbb6e6
#
_cell.length_a   1.000
_cell.length_b   1.000
_cell.length_c   1.000
_cell.angle_alpha   90.00
_cell.angle_beta   90.00
_cell.angle_gamma   90.00
#
_symmetry.space_group_name_H-M   'P 1'
#
loop_
_entity.id
_entity.type
_entity.pdbx_description
1 polymer ?
#
loop_
_entity_poly.entity_id
_entity_poly.type
_entity_poly.pdbx_seq_one_letter_code
_entity_poly.pdbx_strand_id
1 'polypeptide(L)'
;WYDAYPLGMTEYFAAKARIFENGTESDVAIVRAGESVSSGKAQRWTFSAYGAEADYSYANGKFYHSGHEIGSASNLKVRGKHNMENVLAALMAGKVYGLEFDAMLKALADYEVPRHRCELIRTLADREYINDSKATNLHALEACLRSQERPIVLIAGGKDKQLDYTPLRAELKGQVRAMVFIGEISQQLEQTFG
;
A
#
# COMPACT_ATOMS: atom_id res chain seq x y z
N TRP A 1 -5.42 -10.87 -15.99
CA TRP A 1 -6.35 -10.27 -15.02
C TRP A 1 -7.71 -9.96 -15.65
N TYR A 2 -7.74 -9.31 -16.81
CA TYR A 2 -8.98 -8.93 -17.50
C TYR A 2 -9.81 -10.12 -17.99
N ASP A 3 -9.17 -11.22 -18.37
CA ASP A 3 -9.88 -12.44 -18.82
C ASP A 3 -10.71 -13.10 -17.71
N ALA A 4 -10.34 -12.90 -16.44
CA ALA A 4 -11.06 -13.44 -15.28
C ALA A 4 -12.20 -12.52 -14.78
N TYR A 5 -12.21 -11.24 -15.19
CA TYR A 5 -13.18 -10.24 -14.74
C TYR A 5 -13.63 -9.38 -15.93
N PRO A 6 -14.54 -9.87 -16.78
CA PRO A 6 -14.99 -9.19 -18.01
C PRO A 6 -15.59 -7.79 -17.77
N LEU A 7 -16.20 -7.58 -16.61
CA LEU A 7 -16.75 -6.28 -16.20
C LEU A 7 -15.71 -5.38 -15.50
N GLY A 8 -14.44 -5.76 -15.54
CA GLY A 8 -13.32 -4.97 -15.02
C GLY A 8 -13.28 -4.84 -13.50
N MET A 9 -12.92 -3.64 -13.02
CA MET A 9 -12.70 -3.40 -11.59
C MET A 9 -13.94 -3.60 -10.72
N THR A 10 -15.12 -3.33 -11.23
CA THR A 10 -16.38 -3.52 -10.49
C THR A 10 -16.58 -4.99 -10.11
N GLU A 11 -16.39 -5.90 -11.08
CA GLU A 11 -16.51 -7.33 -10.83
C GLU A 11 -15.38 -7.84 -9.92
N TYR A 12 -14.16 -7.34 -10.11
CA TYR A 12 -13.03 -7.66 -9.25
C TYR A 12 -13.29 -7.26 -7.79
N PHE A 13 -13.82 -6.06 -7.54
CA PHE A 13 -14.18 -5.62 -6.19
C PHE A 13 -15.32 -6.44 -5.61
N ALA A 14 -16.34 -6.76 -6.41
CA ALA A 14 -17.44 -7.61 -6.00
C ALA A 14 -16.94 -9.01 -5.59
N ALA A 15 -16.04 -9.60 -6.38
CA ALA A 15 -15.44 -10.90 -6.05
C ALA A 15 -14.63 -10.85 -4.75
N LYS A 16 -13.92 -9.77 -4.50
CA LYS A 16 -13.18 -9.56 -3.23
C LYS A 16 -14.09 -9.36 -2.03
N ALA A 17 -15.20 -8.63 -2.20
CA ALA A 17 -16.18 -8.36 -1.15
C ALA A 17 -16.86 -9.64 -0.62
N ARG A 18 -16.85 -10.72 -1.41
CA ARG A 18 -17.39 -12.02 -1.02
C ARG A 18 -16.74 -12.61 0.24
N ILE A 19 -15.56 -12.15 0.63
CA ILE A 19 -14.93 -12.56 1.90
C ILE A 19 -15.84 -12.29 3.11
N PHE A 20 -16.75 -11.32 3.00
CA PHE A 20 -17.65 -10.92 4.08
C PHE A 20 -19.04 -11.53 3.98
N GLU A 21 -19.36 -12.29 2.90
CA GLU A 21 -20.72 -12.83 2.67
C GLU A 21 -21.22 -13.71 3.80
N ASN A 22 -20.33 -14.51 4.40
CA ASN A 22 -20.68 -15.45 5.46
C ASN A 22 -20.32 -14.93 6.87
N GLY A 23 -19.94 -13.65 6.99
CA GLY A 23 -19.63 -13.02 8.27
C GLY A 23 -20.86 -12.97 9.18
N THR A 24 -20.66 -13.24 10.46
CA THR A 24 -21.67 -13.19 11.51
C THR A 24 -21.44 -11.95 12.40
N GLU A 25 -22.34 -11.69 13.35
CA GLU A 25 -22.20 -10.58 14.31
C GLU A 25 -21.00 -10.74 15.27
N SER A 26 -20.47 -11.95 15.38
CA SER A 26 -19.25 -12.24 16.16
C SER A 26 -17.95 -12.02 15.37
N ASP A 27 -18.03 -11.84 14.05
CA ASP A 27 -16.88 -11.62 13.20
C ASP A 27 -16.55 -10.12 13.07
N VAL A 28 -15.31 -9.82 12.71
CA VAL A 28 -14.85 -8.45 12.45
C VAL A 28 -14.39 -8.31 11.01
N ALA A 29 -15.00 -7.37 10.30
CA ALA A 29 -14.59 -6.95 8.97
C ALA A 29 -13.63 -5.76 9.06
N ILE A 30 -12.35 -5.99 8.81
CA ILE A 30 -11.30 -4.96 8.81
C ILE A 30 -11.26 -4.33 7.42
N VAL A 31 -11.61 -3.05 7.31
CA VAL A 31 -11.79 -2.35 6.03
C VAL A 31 -11.07 -1.01 6.05
N ARG A 32 -10.43 -0.64 4.96
CA ARG A 32 -9.86 0.69 4.80
C ARG A 32 -10.97 1.75 4.85
N ALA A 33 -10.73 2.85 5.54
CA ALA A 33 -11.68 3.96 5.59
C ALA A 33 -11.92 4.54 4.19
N GLY A 34 -13.18 4.85 3.89
CA GLY A 34 -13.60 5.33 2.57
C GLY A 34 -13.93 4.23 1.54
N GLU A 35 -13.63 2.96 1.82
CA GLU A 35 -14.01 1.86 0.93
C GLU A 35 -15.50 1.51 1.08
N SER A 36 -16.22 1.48 -0.05
CA SER A 36 -17.65 1.15 -0.10
C SER A 36 -17.89 -0.36 -0.17
N VAL A 37 -17.29 -1.11 0.76
CA VAL A 37 -17.45 -2.56 0.86
C VAL A 37 -18.44 -2.89 1.96
N SER A 38 -19.43 -3.75 1.69
CA SER A 38 -20.33 -4.27 2.71
C SER A 38 -19.59 -5.23 3.63
N SER A 39 -19.75 -5.08 4.94
CA SER A 39 -19.23 -6.01 5.96
C SER A 39 -20.20 -7.17 6.25
N GLY A 40 -21.32 -7.26 5.54
CA GLY A 40 -22.36 -8.22 5.84
C GLY A 40 -22.93 -7.96 7.25
N LYS A 41 -22.97 -9.00 8.09
CA LYS A 41 -23.34 -8.91 9.52
C LYS A 41 -22.16 -8.69 10.45
N ALA A 42 -20.92 -8.76 9.93
CA ALA A 42 -19.71 -8.59 10.74
C ALA A 42 -19.59 -7.15 11.26
N GLN A 43 -19.02 -6.99 12.45
CA GLN A 43 -18.67 -5.70 13.01
C GLN A 43 -17.64 -5.02 12.09
N ARG A 44 -17.93 -3.81 11.62
CA ARG A 44 -17.02 -3.07 10.75
C ARG A 44 -16.02 -2.28 11.57
N TRP A 45 -14.74 -2.62 11.42
CA TRP A 45 -13.62 -1.84 11.94
C TRP A 45 -12.87 -1.19 10.77
N THR A 46 -12.58 0.10 10.91
CA THR A 46 -11.95 0.89 9.84
C THR A 46 -10.56 1.34 10.22
N PHE A 47 -9.70 1.51 9.19
CA PHE A 47 -8.36 2.05 9.38
C PHE A 47 -7.98 3.07 8.31
N SER A 48 -7.07 4.00 8.67
CA SER A 48 -6.47 4.96 7.73
C SER A 48 -5.11 5.46 8.23
N ALA A 49 -4.15 5.54 7.30
CA ALA A 49 -2.91 6.29 7.49
C ALA A 49 -2.87 7.60 6.66
N TYR A 50 -3.96 7.94 5.98
CA TYR A 50 -4.05 9.09 5.08
C TYR A 50 -4.96 10.21 5.61
N GLY A 51 -5.36 10.15 6.88
CA GLY A 51 -6.13 11.20 7.55
C GLY A 51 -7.65 11.09 7.38
N ALA A 52 -8.17 10.01 6.79
CA ALA A 52 -9.60 9.74 6.83
C ALA A 52 -10.01 9.35 8.26
N GLU A 53 -11.23 9.74 8.67
CA GLU A 53 -11.82 9.31 9.92
C GLU A 53 -11.96 7.78 9.96
N ALA A 54 -11.45 7.16 11.02
CA ALA A 54 -11.39 5.71 11.15
C ALA A 54 -11.24 5.30 12.63
N ASP A 55 -11.65 4.07 12.96
CA ASP A 55 -11.48 3.51 14.30
C ASP A 55 -10.01 3.39 14.69
N TYR A 56 -9.18 3.01 13.71
CA TYR A 56 -7.73 2.92 13.85
C TYR A 56 -7.05 3.87 12.87
N SER A 57 -6.10 4.66 13.36
CA SER A 57 -5.40 5.63 12.53
C SER A 57 -3.90 5.70 12.79
N TYR A 58 -3.17 6.24 11.81
CA TYR A 58 -1.77 6.56 11.94
C TYR A 58 -1.53 8.03 11.61
N ALA A 59 -0.89 8.73 12.52
CA ALA A 59 -0.52 10.12 12.34
C ALA A 59 0.76 10.44 13.13
N ASN A 60 1.63 11.30 12.60
CA ASN A 60 2.81 11.82 13.29
C ASN A 60 3.69 10.73 13.94
N GLY A 61 3.88 9.60 13.26
CA GLY A 61 4.71 8.50 13.76
C GLY A 61 4.04 7.59 14.80
N LYS A 62 2.74 7.75 15.07
CA LYS A 62 2.02 7.04 16.12
C LYS A 62 0.75 6.39 15.60
N PHE A 63 0.37 5.30 16.25
CA PHE A 63 -0.88 4.58 16.00
C PHE A 63 -1.91 4.93 17.06
N TYR A 64 -3.16 5.05 16.64
CA TYR A 64 -4.29 5.40 17.50
C TYR A 64 -5.45 4.42 17.31
N HIS A 65 -6.20 4.19 18.38
CA HIS A 65 -7.49 3.52 18.38
C HIS A 65 -8.51 4.42 19.08
N SER A 66 -9.58 4.78 18.39
CA SER A 66 -10.62 5.69 18.91
C SER A 66 -10.04 6.97 19.53
N GLY A 67 -9.01 7.55 18.89
CA GLY A 67 -8.32 8.75 19.34
C GLY A 67 -7.27 8.55 20.44
N HIS A 68 -7.15 7.37 21.04
CA HIS A 68 -6.15 7.06 22.06
C HIS A 68 -4.89 6.46 21.42
N GLU A 69 -3.71 6.95 21.81
CA GLU A 69 -2.44 6.40 21.36
C GLU A 69 -2.28 4.95 21.82
N ILE A 70 -1.98 4.05 20.87
CA ILE A 70 -1.76 2.62 21.12
C ILE A 70 -0.32 2.19 20.80
N GLY A 71 0.52 3.11 20.37
CA GLY A 71 1.95 2.86 20.17
C GLY A 71 2.59 3.71 19.09
N SER A 72 3.89 3.50 18.87
CA SER A 72 4.74 4.26 17.96
C SER A 72 5.32 3.40 16.85
N ALA A 73 5.48 4.00 15.67
CA ALA A 73 6.17 3.39 14.54
C ALA A 73 7.70 3.57 14.56
N SER A 74 8.26 4.24 15.59
CA SER A 74 9.68 4.63 15.63
C SER A 74 10.66 3.46 15.49
N ASN A 75 10.28 2.28 15.97
CA ASN A 75 11.11 1.08 15.92
C ASN A 75 10.81 0.17 14.71
N LEU A 76 9.82 0.53 13.88
CA LEU A 76 9.46 -0.27 12.71
C LEU A 76 10.45 -0.04 11.57
N LYS A 77 10.89 -1.10 10.92
CA LYS A 77 11.75 -1.05 9.72
C LYS A 77 10.96 -0.65 8.46
N VAL A 78 9.65 -0.86 8.46
CA VAL A 78 8.75 -0.50 7.35
C VAL A 78 8.48 1.00 7.31
N ARG A 79 8.43 1.59 6.12
CA ARG A 79 8.21 3.03 5.91
C ARG A 79 7.08 3.29 4.93
N GLY A 80 6.57 4.52 4.94
CA GLY A 80 5.51 4.98 4.05
C GLY A 80 4.10 4.65 4.55
N LYS A 81 3.16 5.55 4.25
CA LYS A 81 1.77 5.46 4.75
C LYS A 81 1.06 4.16 4.35
N HIS A 82 1.34 3.62 3.15
CA HIS A 82 0.78 2.34 2.72
C HIS A 82 1.21 1.17 3.60
N ASN A 83 2.47 1.17 4.09
CA ASN A 83 2.93 0.16 5.05
C ASN A 83 2.34 0.40 6.43
N MET A 84 2.09 1.66 6.82
CA MET A 84 1.38 1.95 8.07
C MET A 84 -0.06 1.45 8.03
N GLU A 85 -0.74 1.49 6.88
CA GLU A 85 -2.05 0.84 6.71
C GLU A 85 -1.95 -0.68 6.86
N ASN A 86 -0.92 -1.32 6.31
CA ASN A 86 -0.67 -2.75 6.52
C ASN A 86 -0.43 -3.08 8.01
N VAL A 87 0.33 -2.25 8.72
CA VAL A 87 0.55 -2.38 10.17
C VAL A 87 -0.76 -2.22 10.93
N LEU A 88 -1.57 -1.21 10.62
CA LEU A 88 -2.89 -1.02 11.24
C LEU A 88 -3.77 -2.26 11.06
N ALA A 89 -3.86 -2.79 9.84
CA ALA A 89 -4.64 -3.99 9.56
C ALA A 89 -4.13 -5.21 10.35
N ALA A 90 -2.81 -5.36 10.50
CA ALA A 90 -2.21 -6.43 11.31
C ALA A 90 -2.50 -6.25 12.81
N LEU A 91 -2.39 -5.02 13.35
CA LEU A 91 -2.73 -4.71 14.74
C LEU A 91 -4.21 -5.00 15.04
N MET A 92 -5.10 -4.61 14.12
CA MET A 92 -6.53 -4.87 14.23
C MET A 92 -6.82 -6.38 14.23
N ALA A 93 -6.24 -7.12 13.28
CA ALA A 93 -6.39 -8.57 13.24
C ALA A 93 -5.88 -9.24 14.54
N GLY A 94 -4.71 -8.83 15.03
CA GLY A 94 -4.18 -9.33 16.30
C GLY A 94 -5.09 -8.98 17.49
N LYS A 95 -5.69 -7.79 17.50
CA LYS A 95 -6.62 -7.39 18.56
C LYS A 95 -7.90 -8.22 18.59
N VAL A 96 -8.41 -8.64 17.43
CA VAL A 96 -9.52 -9.61 17.34
C VAL A 96 -9.18 -10.92 18.07
N TYR A 97 -7.92 -11.34 18.01
CA TYR A 97 -7.39 -12.51 18.73
C TYR A 97 -6.97 -12.22 20.18
N GLY A 98 -7.22 -11.02 20.70
CA GLY A 98 -6.91 -10.66 22.09
C GLY A 98 -5.44 -10.33 22.37
N LEU A 99 -4.64 -10.07 21.32
CA LEU A 99 -3.23 -9.71 21.50
C LEU A 99 -3.09 -8.25 21.97
N GLU A 100 -2.07 -7.99 22.79
CA GLU A 100 -1.75 -6.65 23.27
C GLU A 100 -0.92 -5.87 22.25
N PHE A 101 -1.20 -4.56 22.09
CA PHE A 101 -0.56 -3.71 21.08
C PHE A 101 0.95 -3.65 21.24
N ASP A 102 1.47 -3.54 22.47
CA ASP A 102 2.90 -3.50 22.73
C ASP A 102 3.62 -4.77 22.26
N ALA A 103 3.01 -5.94 22.50
CA ALA A 103 3.56 -7.23 22.06
C ALA A 103 3.58 -7.33 20.53
N MET A 104 2.50 -6.88 19.87
CA MET A 104 2.42 -6.86 18.41
C MET A 104 3.41 -5.90 17.78
N LEU A 105 3.54 -4.67 18.30
CA LEU A 105 4.50 -3.68 17.82
C LEU A 105 5.95 -4.13 18.00
N LYS A 106 6.24 -4.80 19.11
CA LYS A 106 7.56 -5.42 19.34
C LYS A 106 7.87 -6.50 18.30
N ALA A 107 6.91 -7.37 18.00
CA ALA A 107 7.07 -8.39 16.95
C ALA A 107 7.24 -7.77 15.56
N LEU A 108 6.49 -6.71 15.26
CA LEU A 108 6.57 -5.98 13.99
C LEU A 108 7.89 -5.19 13.82
N ALA A 109 8.58 -4.83 14.90
CA ALA A 109 9.88 -4.16 14.84
C ALA A 109 10.96 -5.04 14.16
N ASP A 110 10.84 -6.36 14.27
CA ASP A 110 11.74 -7.32 13.64
C ASP A 110 11.29 -7.70 12.21
N TYR A 111 10.09 -7.29 11.80
CA TYR A 111 9.58 -7.60 10.47
C TYR A 111 10.37 -6.86 9.38
N GLU A 112 10.82 -7.60 8.40
CA GLU A 112 11.50 -7.07 7.23
C GLU A 112 10.57 -7.11 6.01
N VAL A 113 10.55 -6.00 5.27
CA VAL A 113 9.80 -5.94 4.02
C VAL A 113 10.34 -7.01 3.07
N PRO A 114 9.47 -7.79 2.41
CA PRO A 114 9.91 -8.74 1.40
C PRO A 114 10.78 -8.05 0.34
N ARG A 115 11.82 -8.73 -0.10
CA ARG A 115 12.74 -8.24 -1.14
C ARG A 115 11.95 -7.73 -2.36
N HIS A 116 12.48 -6.69 -3.00
CA HIS A 116 11.91 -6.07 -4.18
C HIS A 116 10.58 -5.31 -3.96
N ARG A 117 10.27 -4.90 -2.74
CA ARG A 117 9.14 -4.01 -2.39
C ARG A 117 9.64 -2.75 -1.73
N CYS A 118 9.87 -1.69 -2.51
CA CYS A 118 10.51 -0.45 -2.06
C CYS A 118 11.76 -0.72 -1.21
N GLU A 119 12.50 -1.77 -1.57
CA GLU A 119 13.67 -2.27 -0.84
C GLU A 119 14.83 -1.29 -1.01
N LEU A 120 15.32 -0.70 0.07
CA LEU A 120 16.55 0.08 0.05
C LEU A 120 17.74 -0.88 -0.12
N ILE A 121 18.32 -0.91 -1.31
CA ILE A 121 19.49 -1.76 -1.62
C ILE A 121 20.75 -1.20 -1.01
N ARG A 122 20.96 0.11 -1.17
CA ARG A 122 22.11 0.83 -0.58
C ARG A 122 21.95 2.34 -0.70
N THR A 123 22.74 3.05 0.10
CA THR A 123 23.00 4.48 -0.05
C THR A 123 24.44 4.69 -0.50
N LEU A 124 24.64 5.47 -1.58
CA LEU A 124 25.96 5.81 -2.10
C LEU A 124 25.99 7.29 -2.49
N ALA A 125 26.96 8.04 -1.99
CA ALA A 125 27.11 9.47 -2.27
C ALA A 125 25.79 10.24 -2.09
N ASP A 126 25.13 10.05 -0.96
CA ASP A 126 23.84 10.63 -0.59
C ASP A 126 22.68 10.30 -1.56
N ARG A 127 22.80 9.22 -2.33
CA ARG A 127 21.74 8.71 -3.20
C ARG A 127 21.28 7.35 -2.73
N GLU A 128 19.97 7.19 -2.62
CA GLU A 128 19.33 5.93 -2.26
C GLU A 128 18.99 5.14 -3.53
N TYR A 129 19.35 3.86 -3.53
CA TYR A 129 19.03 2.90 -4.59
C TYR A 129 17.92 1.98 -4.08
N ILE A 130 16.73 2.15 -4.63
CA ILE A 130 15.53 1.45 -4.18
C ILE A 130 15.08 0.47 -5.26
N ASN A 131 14.83 -0.77 -4.86
CA ASN A 131 14.31 -1.82 -5.74
C ASN A 131 12.84 -2.08 -5.44
N ASP A 132 11.98 -1.78 -6.40
CA ASP A 132 10.55 -2.06 -6.34
C ASP A 132 10.07 -2.90 -7.54
N SER A 133 10.91 -3.83 -8.01
CA SER A 133 10.56 -4.69 -9.16
C SER A 133 9.34 -5.59 -8.91
N LYS A 134 8.84 -5.64 -7.69
CA LYS A 134 7.57 -6.27 -7.30
C LYS A 134 6.35 -5.39 -7.59
N ALA A 135 6.52 -4.11 -7.91
CA ALA A 135 5.46 -3.21 -8.38
C ALA A 135 5.03 -3.61 -9.80
N THR A 136 4.19 -4.62 -9.90
CA THR A 136 3.73 -5.18 -11.18
C THR A 136 2.43 -4.59 -11.70
N ASN A 137 1.91 -3.55 -11.05
CA ASN A 137 0.71 -2.79 -11.45
C ASN A 137 0.89 -1.31 -11.12
N LEU A 138 0.04 -0.45 -11.69
CA LEU A 138 0.12 1.00 -11.56
C LEU A 138 -0.03 1.47 -10.11
N HIS A 139 -0.95 0.90 -9.35
CA HIS A 139 -1.17 1.27 -7.94
C HIS A 139 0.07 1.01 -7.07
N ALA A 140 0.78 -0.09 -7.30
CA ALA A 140 2.00 -0.37 -6.56
C ALA A 140 3.09 0.66 -6.89
N LEU A 141 3.25 1.01 -8.17
CA LEU A 141 4.19 2.04 -8.59
C LEU A 141 3.82 3.42 -8.00
N GLU A 142 2.55 3.83 -8.07
CA GLU A 142 2.07 5.06 -7.44
C GLU A 142 2.38 5.10 -5.94
N ALA A 143 2.10 4.01 -5.22
CA ALA A 143 2.36 3.91 -3.79
C ALA A 143 3.85 4.06 -3.48
N CYS A 144 4.72 3.43 -4.28
CA CYS A 144 6.16 3.56 -4.16
C CYS A 144 6.61 5.01 -4.41
N LEU A 145 6.16 5.63 -5.50
CA LEU A 145 6.50 7.02 -5.83
C LEU A 145 6.07 7.98 -4.72
N ARG A 146 4.84 7.90 -4.26
CA ARG A 146 4.31 8.73 -3.16
C ARG A 146 5.01 8.54 -1.82
N SER A 147 5.67 7.40 -1.64
CA SER A 147 6.41 7.13 -0.40
C SER A 147 7.79 7.76 -0.35
N GLN A 148 8.28 8.28 -1.50
CA GLN A 148 9.60 8.90 -1.57
C GLN A 148 9.50 10.40 -1.24
N GLU A 149 10.43 10.87 -0.41
CA GLU A 149 10.52 12.28 -0.01
C GLU A 149 11.55 13.06 -0.84
N ARG A 150 12.40 12.35 -1.59
CA ARG A 150 13.49 12.89 -2.39
C ARG A 150 13.16 12.87 -3.88
N PRO A 151 13.80 13.74 -4.70
CA PRO A 151 13.68 13.65 -6.15
C PRO A 151 14.14 12.28 -6.69
N ILE A 152 13.39 11.75 -7.66
CA ILE A 152 13.54 10.39 -8.17
C ILE A 152 14.16 10.40 -9.56
N VAL A 153 15.07 9.47 -9.84
CA VAL A 153 15.37 8.95 -11.17
C VAL A 153 14.68 7.59 -11.28
N LEU A 154 13.66 7.50 -12.11
CA LEU A 154 12.84 6.30 -12.24
C LEU A 154 13.37 5.40 -13.37
N ILE A 155 13.73 4.17 -13.04
CA ILE A 155 13.97 3.11 -14.02
C ILE A 155 12.70 2.27 -14.11
N ALA A 156 12.02 2.32 -15.25
CA ALA A 156 10.73 1.64 -15.43
C ALA A 156 10.73 0.80 -16.71
N GLY A 157 9.98 -0.29 -16.68
CA GLY A 157 9.83 -1.15 -17.84
C GLY A 157 9.37 -2.56 -17.50
N GLY A 158 9.52 -3.46 -18.44
CA GLY A 158 9.15 -4.86 -18.31
C GLY A 158 8.42 -5.40 -19.52
N LYS A 159 7.60 -6.45 -19.31
CA LYS A 159 6.74 -7.04 -20.34
C LYS A 159 5.46 -6.23 -20.50
N ASP A 160 4.93 -6.22 -21.71
CA ASP A 160 3.64 -5.60 -21.99
C ASP A 160 2.51 -6.34 -21.24
N LYS A 161 1.72 -5.57 -20.51
CA LYS A 161 0.52 -6.01 -19.78
C LYS A 161 -0.72 -5.29 -20.27
N GLN A 162 -0.63 -4.60 -21.40
CA GLN A 162 -1.71 -3.81 -21.98
C GLN A 162 -2.30 -2.78 -21.00
N LEU A 163 -1.43 -2.15 -20.21
CA LEU A 163 -1.83 -1.14 -19.23
C LEU A 163 -1.80 0.26 -19.86
N ASP A 164 -2.76 1.09 -19.49
CA ASP A 164 -2.71 2.52 -19.76
C ASP A 164 -1.87 3.22 -18.67
N TYR A 165 -0.71 3.74 -19.08
CA TYR A 165 0.22 4.45 -18.18
C TYR A 165 -0.08 5.95 -18.06
N THR A 166 -1.02 6.48 -18.83
CA THR A 166 -1.36 7.91 -18.86
C THR A 166 -1.70 8.48 -17.48
N PRO A 167 -2.45 7.78 -16.59
CA PRO A 167 -2.77 8.28 -15.26
C PRO A 167 -1.54 8.60 -14.40
N LEU A 168 -0.42 7.92 -14.61
CA LEU A 168 0.82 8.17 -13.86
C LEU A 168 1.46 9.54 -14.14
N ARG A 169 1.09 10.24 -15.23
CA ARG A 169 1.66 11.56 -15.56
C ARG A 169 1.51 12.57 -14.41
N ALA A 170 0.41 12.52 -13.69
CA ALA A 170 0.17 13.42 -12.57
C ALA A 170 1.10 13.12 -11.39
N GLU A 171 1.32 11.86 -11.09
CA GLU A 171 2.19 11.40 -10.00
C GLU A 171 3.68 11.66 -10.27
N LEU A 172 4.08 11.63 -11.54
CA LEU A 172 5.48 11.85 -11.94
C LEU A 172 5.89 13.33 -11.87
N LYS A 173 4.91 14.26 -12.00
CA LYS A 173 5.20 15.70 -12.00
C LYS A 173 5.83 16.17 -10.69
N GLY A 174 6.98 16.85 -10.83
CA GLY A 174 7.66 17.52 -9.73
C GLY A 174 8.56 16.62 -8.88
N GLN A 175 8.33 15.32 -8.86
CA GLN A 175 9.11 14.37 -8.06
C GLN A 175 10.10 13.58 -8.90
N VAL A 176 9.72 13.16 -10.11
CA VAL A 176 10.60 12.44 -11.02
C VAL A 176 11.39 13.41 -11.88
N ARG A 177 12.73 13.38 -11.77
CA ARG A 177 13.66 14.26 -12.48
C ARG A 177 14.10 13.69 -13.83
N ALA A 178 14.17 12.38 -13.93
CA ALA A 178 14.53 11.68 -15.15
C ALA A 178 13.92 10.28 -15.15
N MET A 179 13.72 9.74 -16.35
CA MET A 179 13.22 8.38 -16.53
C MET A 179 14.15 7.61 -17.45
N VAL A 180 14.36 6.34 -17.15
CA VAL A 180 15.08 5.37 -18.00
C VAL A 180 14.12 4.22 -18.27
N PHE A 181 13.81 3.99 -19.54
CA PHE A 181 12.89 2.95 -19.95
C PHE A 181 13.64 1.71 -20.42
N ILE A 182 13.21 0.53 -19.96
CA ILE A 182 13.83 -0.74 -20.27
C ILE A 182 12.78 -1.80 -20.64
N GLY A 183 13.22 -2.83 -21.38
CA GLY A 183 12.37 -3.97 -21.72
C GLY A 183 11.37 -3.69 -22.84
N GLU A 184 10.38 -4.55 -22.97
CA GLU A 184 9.43 -4.61 -24.08
C GLU A 184 8.59 -3.33 -24.24
N ILE A 185 8.18 -2.75 -23.13
CA ILE A 185 7.30 -1.55 -23.10
C ILE A 185 8.07 -0.21 -23.15
N SER A 186 9.38 -0.23 -23.35
CA SER A 186 10.20 0.99 -23.33
C SER A 186 9.71 2.05 -24.32
N GLN A 187 9.38 1.66 -25.54
CA GLN A 187 8.87 2.57 -26.58
C GLN A 187 7.49 3.15 -26.21
N GLN A 188 6.60 2.34 -25.63
CA GLN A 188 5.28 2.82 -25.15
C GLN A 188 5.44 3.84 -24.04
N LEU A 189 6.36 3.59 -23.09
CA LEU A 189 6.64 4.53 -22.00
C LEU A 189 7.25 5.83 -22.51
N GLU A 190 8.16 5.76 -23.48
CA GLU A 190 8.73 6.94 -24.13
C GLU A 190 7.67 7.78 -24.84
N GLN A 191 6.75 7.18 -25.59
CA GLN A 191 5.62 7.88 -26.20
C GLN A 191 4.67 8.50 -25.19
N THR A 192 4.52 7.84 -24.02
CA THR A 192 3.63 8.32 -22.96
C THR A 192 4.25 9.46 -22.15
N PHE A 193 5.55 9.45 -21.88
CA PHE A 193 6.20 10.35 -20.90
C PHE A 193 7.31 11.22 -21.47
N GLY A 194 7.78 10.94 -22.67
CA GLY A 194 8.85 11.66 -23.37
C GLY A 194 8.49 13.05 -23.87
#